data_081386d03bd620fb822dd2849543d98a
#
_entry.id   081386d03bd620fb822dd2849543d98a
#
_cell.length_a   1.000
_cell.length_b   1.000
_cell.length_c   1.000
_cell.angle_alpha   90.00
_cell.angle_beta   90.00
_cell.angle_gamma   90.00
#
_symmetry.space_group_name_H-M   'P 1'
#
loop_
_entity.id
_entity.type
_entity.pdbx_description
1 polymer ?
#
loop_
_entity_poly.entity_id
_entity_poly.type
_entity_poly.pdbx_seq_one_letter_code
_entity_poly.pdbx_strand_id
1 'polypeptide(L)'
;MEFVYVVPREVLFPAGAPQGFVPFGPHLDRHRLLQQIEAAGFFVERARAEQEPRWKQIIPYALVTGGSRVWLLERTARGGDPRLHGKLSIGVGGHLEPVDARGPGGRAGIPAAGAARELAEELEFEPAGEPEELGLINDDSNPVGAVHVGLVLRLEAAGSVAVREREVLKGRWIERQELTGLVSSGANLESWSRLLVPVASSLPALPLRPAPGPI
;
A
#
# COMPACT_ATOMS: atom_id res chain seq x y z
N MET A 1 -6.40 20.22 -10.45
CA MET A 1 -4.95 19.96 -10.57
C MET A 1 -4.56 19.14 -9.36
N GLU A 2 -4.08 17.94 -9.57
CA GLU A 2 -3.74 16.98 -8.53
C GLU A 2 -2.21 16.94 -8.37
N PHE A 3 -1.72 17.00 -7.14
CA PHE A 3 -0.30 16.95 -6.82
C PHE A 3 0.00 15.68 -6.05
N VAL A 4 1.09 15.02 -6.41
CA VAL A 4 1.55 13.77 -5.81
C VAL A 4 2.98 13.91 -5.30
N TYR A 5 3.32 13.15 -4.25
CA TYR A 5 4.64 13.14 -3.65
C TYR A 5 5.56 12.19 -4.38
N VAL A 6 6.68 12.71 -4.84
CA VAL A 6 7.67 11.94 -5.60
C VAL A 6 9.05 12.05 -4.97
N VAL A 7 9.89 11.06 -5.23
CA VAL A 7 11.31 11.05 -4.86
C VAL A 7 12.13 10.72 -6.10
N PRO A 8 13.28 11.39 -6.35
CA PRO A 8 14.16 11.02 -7.44
C PRO A 8 14.58 9.55 -7.33
N ARG A 9 14.41 8.81 -8.43
CA ARG A 9 14.69 7.37 -8.50
C ARG A 9 16.13 7.03 -8.10
N GLU A 10 17.10 7.84 -8.52
CA GLU A 10 18.51 7.66 -8.18
C GLU A 10 18.82 7.81 -6.69
N VAL A 11 18.01 8.61 -5.97
CA VAL A 11 18.13 8.75 -4.52
C VAL A 11 17.60 7.52 -3.79
N LEU A 12 16.45 7.01 -4.22
CA LEU A 12 15.88 5.78 -3.63
C LEU A 12 16.75 4.55 -3.95
N PHE A 13 17.27 4.48 -5.15
CA PHE A 13 17.91 3.29 -5.70
C PHE A 13 19.28 3.59 -6.32
N PRO A 14 20.27 4.03 -5.53
CA PRO A 14 21.59 4.41 -6.06
C PRO A 14 22.36 3.23 -6.68
N ALA A 15 22.02 1.99 -6.32
CA ALA A 15 22.62 0.76 -6.85
C ALA A 15 21.70 0.04 -7.89
N GLY A 16 20.66 0.70 -8.35
CA GLY A 16 19.64 0.12 -9.22
C GLY A 16 18.35 -0.26 -8.47
N ALA A 17 17.21 -0.11 -9.13
CA ALA A 17 15.92 -0.39 -8.52
C ALA A 17 15.70 -1.90 -8.38
N PRO A 18 15.35 -2.39 -7.17
CA PRO A 18 14.94 -3.78 -6.98
C PRO A 18 13.65 -4.04 -7.74
N GLN A 19 13.40 -5.31 -8.07
CA GLN A 19 12.14 -5.74 -8.65
C GLN A 19 11.41 -6.65 -7.67
N GLY A 20 10.09 -6.50 -7.57
CA GLY A 20 9.26 -7.22 -6.62
C GLY A 20 9.26 -6.60 -5.23
N PHE A 21 8.94 -7.41 -4.23
CA PHE A 21 8.91 -7.00 -2.83
C PHE A 21 10.27 -7.23 -2.16
N VAL A 22 10.75 -6.21 -1.46
CA VAL A 22 11.97 -6.27 -0.64
C VAL A 22 11.61 -5.96 0.81
N PRO A 23 11.74 -6.93 1.74
CA PRO A 23 11.45 -6.69 3.14
C PRO A 23 12.49 -5.75 3.78
N PHE A 24 12.06 -4.98 4.77
CA PHE A 24 12.99 -4.27 5.63
C PHE A 24 13.88 -5.26 6.39
N GLY A 25 15.16 -4.95 6.45
CA GLY A 25 16.17 -5.80 7.05
C GLY A 25 17.56 -5.54 6.51
N PRO A 26 18.46 -6.55 6.48
CA PRO A 26 19.86 -6.36 6.10
C PRO A 26 20.07 -5.80 4.68
N HIS A 27 19.14 -6.04 3.75
CA HIS A 27 19.24 -5.62 2.35
C HIS A 27 18.52 -4.31 2.06
N LEU A 28 17.61 -3.87 2.94
CA LEU A 28 16.87 -2.61 2.82
C LEU A 28 16.72 -1.99 4.20
N ASP A 29 17.57 -1.03 4.52
CA ASP A 29 17.50 -0.31 5.78
C ASP A 29 16.29 0.64 5.80
N ARG A 30 15.35 0.37 6.70
CA ARG A 30 14.11 1.13 6.86
C ARG A 30 14.37 2.61 7.16
N HIS A 31 15.25 2.87 8.14
CA HIS A 31 15.50 4.23 8.61
C HIS A 31 16.12 5.09 7.50
N ARG A 32 17.10 4.53 6.80
CA ARG A 32 17.74 5.18 5.67
C ARG A 32 16.75 5.47 4.54
N LEU A 33 15.89 4.50 4.18
CA LEU A 33 14.87 4.69 3.15
C LEU A 33 13.91 5.83 3.50
N LEU A 34 13.38 5.83 4.73
CA LEU A 34 12.44 6.87 5.18
C LEU A 34 13.11 8.24 5.22
N GLN A 35 14.38 8.34 5.66
CA GLN A 35 15.16 9.57 5.59
C GLN A 35 15.36 10.06 4.14
N GLN A 36 15.62 9.17 3.20
CA GLN A 36 15.73 9.53 1.78
C GLN A 36 14.41 10.07 1.23
N ILE A 37 13.27 9.42 1.57
CA ILE A 37 11.94 9.87 1.18
C ILE A 37 11.66 11.27 1.75
N GLU A 38 11.95 11.50 3.01
CA GLU A 38 11.74 12.79 3.67
C GLU A 38 12.63 13.90 3.08
N ALA A 39 13.92 13.63 2.93
CA ALA A 39 14.91 14.64 2.56
C ALA A 39 14.79 15.04 1.08
N ALA A 40 14.55 14.09 0.18
CA ALA A 40 14.57 14.30 -1.26
C ALA A 40 13.19 14.36 -1.91
N GLY A 41 12.12 14.04 -1.18
CA GLY A 41 10.76 14.04 -1.74
C GLY A 41 10.21 15.46 -1.94
N PHE A 42 9.35 15.61 -2.92
CA PHE A 42 8.65 16.86 -3.22
C PHE A 42 7.31 16.61 -3.90
N PHE A 43 6.42 17.60 -3.86
CA PHE A 43 5.15 17.52 -4.57
C PHE A 43 5.28 18.07 -5.99
N VAL A 44 4.68 17.36 -6.94
CA VAL A 44 4.63 17.74 -8.35
C VAL A 44 3.26 17.40 -8.93
N GLU A 45 2.86 18.07 -9.99
CA GLU A 45 1.62 17.76 -10.70
C GLU A 45 1.62 16.28 -11.17
N ARG A 46 0.54 15.56 -10.87
CA ARG A 46 0.40 14.13 -11.18
C ARG A 46 0.61 13.80 -12.64
N ALA A 47 0.02 14.60 -13.54
CA ALA A 47 0.16 14.40 -14.98
C ALA A 47 1.63 14.43 -15.44
N ARG A 48 2.47 15.25 -14.78
CA ARG A 48 3.92 15.28 -15.03
C ARG A 48 4.63 14.10 -14.39
N ALA A 49 4.26 13.72 -13.16
CA ALA A 49 4.88 12.58 -12.48
C ALA A 49 4.66 11.27 -13.25
N GLU A 50 3.49 11.09 -13.86
CA GLU A 50 3.15 9.90 -14.65
C GLU A 50 3.97 9.76 -15.95
N GLN A 51 4.63 10.81 -16.40
CA GLN A 51 5.46 10.83 -17.61
C GLN A 51 6.96 10.90 -17.33
N GLU A 52 7.37 10.89 -16.05
CA GLU A 52 8.77 11.11 -15.66
C GLU A 52 9.35 9.91 -14.89
N PRO A 53 9.91 8.91 -15.59
CA PRO A 53 10.48 7.70 -14.95
C PRO A 53 11.69 7.95 -14.05
N ARG A 54 12.26 9.15 -14.07
CA ARG A 54 13.33 9.54 -13.13
C ARG A 54 12.79 9.81 -11.72
N TRP A 55 11.48 9.87 -11.55
CA TRP A 55 10.82 10.02 -10.27
C TRP A 55 10.01 8.78 -9.92
N LYS A 56 9.94 8.47 -8.64
CA LYS A 56 9.04 7.46 -8.09
C LYS A 56 8.00 8.13 -7.23
N GLN A 57 6.72 7.97 -7.58
CA GLN A 57 5.59 8.33 -6.74
C GLN A 57 5.53 7.36 -5.58
N ILE A 58 5.58 7.87 -4.35
CA ILE A 58 5.51 7.05 -3.15
C ILE A 58 4.04 6.71 -2.88
N ILE A 59 3.74 5.42 -2.86
CA ILE A 59 2.40 4.90 -2.59
C ILE A 59 2.44 4.09 -1.29
N PRO A 60 1.85 4.55 -0.19
CA PRO A 60 1.57 3.65 0.91
C PRO A 60 0.62 2.56 0.44
N TYR A 61 0.99 1.30 0.66
CA TYR A 61 0.21 0.13 0.25
C TYR A 61 -0.05 -0.77 1.44
N ALA A 62 -1.24 -0.69 2.00
CA ALA A 62 -1.60 -1.26 3.28
C ALA A 62 -2.37 -2.58 3.13
N LEU A 63 -1.82 -3.66 3.69
CA LEU A 63 -2.51 -4.94 3.87
C LEU A 63 -3.34 -4.87 5.16
N VAL A 64 -4.65 -5.05 5.07
CA VAL A 64 -5.50 -5.17 6.26
C VAL A 64 -5.66 -6.64 6.60
N THR A 65 -5.23 -7.03 7.81
CA THR A 65 -5.25 -8.42 8.30
C THR A 65 -6.20 -8.58 9.47
N GLY A 66 -6.67 -9.81 9.71
CA GLY A 66 -7.52 -10.18 10.84
C GLY A 66 -7.27 -11.64 11.22
N GLY A 67 -6.37 -11.87 12.18
CA GLY A 67 -5.92 -13.22 12.55
C GLY A 67 -5.22 -13.93 11.39
N SER A 68 -5.77 -15.03 10.88
CA SER A 68 -5.25 -15.80 9.74
C SER A 68 -5.68 -15.26 8.38
N ARG A 69 -6.50 -14.19 8.34
CA ARG A 69 -7.13 -13.67 7.12
C ARG A 69 -6.49 -12.38 6.65
N VAL A 70 -6.70 -12.07 5.37
CA VAL A 70 -6.41 -10.77 4.74
C VAL A 70 -7.67 -10.25 4.06
N TRP A 71 -7.82 -8.93 4.05
CA TRP A 71 -8.92 -8.28 3.35
C TRP A 71 -8.66 -8.26 1.86
N LEU A 72 -9.52 -8.89 1.09
CA LEU A 72 -9.47 -8.93 -0.37
C LEU A 72 -10.51 -7.97 -0.93
N LEU A 73 -10.06 -7.07 -1.78
CA LEU A 73 -10.88 -6.11 -2.51
C LEU A 73 -11.08 -6.57 -3.95
N GLU A 74 -12.24 -6.24 -4.50
CA GLU A 74 -12.57 -6.40 -5.92
C GLU A 74 -13.12 -5.07 -6.44
N ARG A 75 -12.48 -4.52 -7.47
CA ARG A 75 -12.97 -3.33 -8.14
C ARG A 75 -14.12 -3.68 -9.08
N THR A 76 -15.28 -3.05 -8.89
CA THR A 76 -16.46 -3.27 -9.74
C THR A 76 -16.31 -2.55 -11.09
N ALA A 77 -17.21 -2.85 -12.03
CA ALA A 77 -17.27 -2.16 -13.32
C ALA A 77 -17.74 -0.70 -13.23
N ARG A 78 -18.13 -0.21 -12.03
CA ARG A 78 -18.54 1.18 -11.79
C ARG A 78 -17.39 2.09 -11.34
N GLY A 79 -16.19 1.53 -11.08
CA GLY A 79 -15.00 2.31 -10.75
C GLY A 79 -14.54 3.20 -11.90
N GLY A 80 -13.89 4.32 -11.58
CA GLY A 80 -13.51 5.34 -12.56
C GLY A 80 -12.46 4.91 -13.59
N ASP A 81 -11.61 3.92 -13.28
CA ASP A 81 -10.59 3.40 -14.20
C ASP A 81 -10.96 2.03 -14.77
N PRO A 82 -11.35 1.93 -16.06
CA PRO A 82 -11.73 0.68 -16.68
C PRO A 82 -10.64 -0.41 -16.64
N ARG A 83 -9.36 -0.01 -16.55
CA ARG A 83 -8.22 -0.95 -16.48
C ARG A 83 -8.20 -1.76 -15.18
N LEU A 84 -8.91 -1.29 -14.17
CA LEU A 84 -8.98 -1.90 -12.84
C LEU A 84 -10.25 -2.73 -12.64
N HIS A 85 -11.21 -2.70 -13.57
CA HIS A 85 -12.47 -3.44 -13.43
C HIS A 85 -12.24 -4.94 -13.28
N GLY A 86 -12.87 -5.54 -12.27
CA GLY A 86 -12.76 -6.96 -11.95
C GLY A 86 -11.38 -7.38 -11.41
N LYS A 87 -10.48 -6.42 -11.15
CA LYS A 87 -9.20 -6.75 -10.51
C LYS A 87 -9.37 -6.93 -9.02
N LEU A 88 -8.63 -7.91 -8.53
CA LEU A 88 -8.51 -8.22 -7.12
C LEU A 88 -7.26 -7.54 -6.53
N SER A 89 -7.41 -6.96 -5.35
CA SER A 89 -6.30 -6.38 -4.58
C SER A 89 -6.32 -6.88 -3.14
N ILE A 90 -5.15 -7.21 -2.59
CA ILE A 90 -4.98 -7.52 -1.16
C ILE A 90 -4.48 -6.32 -0.35
N GLY A 91 -4.33 -5.17 -0.99
CA GLY A 91 -3.91 -3.93 -0.32
C GLY A 91 -4.71 -2.72 -0.77
N VAL A 92 -4.79 -1.75 0.10
CA VAL A 92 -5.29 -0.39 -0.14
C VAL A 92 -4.11 0.53 -0.32
N GLY A 93 -4.12 1.36 -1.35
CA GLY A 93 -3.05 2.31 -1.58
C GLY A 93 -3.47 3.43 -2.49
N GLY A 94 -2.87 4.59 -2.29
CA GLY A 94 -3.11 5.77 -3.10
C GLY A 94 -1.95 6.75 -3.03
N HIS A 95 -2.10 7.87 -3.71
CA HIS A 95 -1.07 8.89 -3.81
C HIS A 95 -0.96 9.70 -2.52
N LEU A 96 0.26 10.04 -2.15
CA LEU A 96 0.51 11.02 -1.11
C LEU A 96 0.24 12.42 -1.66
N GLU A 97 -0.59 13.18 -0.96
CA GLU A 97 -1.06 14.50 -1.37
C GLU A 97 -0.52 15.62 -0.47
N PRO A 98 -0.55 16.90 -0.90
CA PRO A 98 -0.11 18.03 -0.07
C PRO A 98 -0.84 18.15 1.28
N VAL A 99 -2.04 17.62 1.41
CA VAL A 99 -2.78 17.59 2.68
C VAL A 99 -2.09 16.71 3.71
N ASP A 100 -1.43 15.64 3.29
CA ASP A 100 -0.74 14.69 4.16
C ASP A 100 0.49 15.32 4.87
N ALA A 101 1.04 16.40 4.28
CA ALA A 101 2.12 17.17 4.90
C ALA A 101 1.69 18.08 6.06
N ARG A 102 0.38 18.22 6.29
CA ARG A 102 -0.18 19.04 7.38
C ARG A 102 -0.36 18.27 8.67
N GLY A 103 -0.17 16.95 8.63
CA GLY A 103 -0.28 16.06 9.78
C GLY A 103 0.86 16.21 10.79
N PRO A 104 0.72 15.57 11.97
CA PRO A 104 1.80 15.49 12.94
C PRO A 104 3.02 14.78 12.33
N GLY A 105 4.23 15.25 12.68
CA GLY A 105 5.49 14.72 12.14
C GLY A 105 6.02 15.44 10.90
N GLY A 106 5.31 16.44 10.37
CA GLY A 106 5.77 17.22 9.21
C GLY A 106 6.08 16.31 8.01
N ARG A 107 7.21 16.53 7.33
CA ARG A 107 7.60 15.76 6.14
C ARG A 107 7.81 14.27 6.42
N ALA A 108 8.37 13.91 7.56
CA ALA A 108 8.56 12.51 7.96
C ALA A 108 7.23 11.78 8.16
N GLY A 109 6.17 12.48 8.53
CA GLY A 109 4.84 11.94 8.73
C GLY A 109 4.01 11.75 7.46
N ILE A 110 4.44 12.25 6.30
CA ILE A 110 3.65 12.21 5.05
C ILE A 110 3.21 10.78 4.68
N PRO A 111 4.10 9.75 4.66
CA PRO A 111 3.66 8.41 4.28
C PRO A 111 2.60 7.82 5.22
N ALA A 112 2.75 8.04 6.53
CA ALA A 112 1.79 7.54 7.52
C ALA A 112 0.45 8.28 7.43
N ALA A 113 0.46 9.60 7.25
CA ALA A 113 -0.75 10.40 7.09
C ALA A 113 -1.52 10.01 5.82
N GLY A 114 -0.82 9.84 4.69
CA GLY A 114 -1.44 9.39 3.44
C GLY A 114 -2.01 7.98 3.56
N ALA A 115 -1.29 7.05 4.18
CA ALA A 115 -1.81 5.71 4.44
C ALA A 115 -3.12 5.74 5.26
N ALA A 116 -3.15 6.54 6.33
CA ALA A 116 -4.34 6.68 7.17
C ALA A 116 -5.52 7.31 6.40
N ARG A 117 -5.26 8.32 5.57
CA ARG A 117 -6.29 8.96 4.74
C ARG A 117 -6.87 7.98 3.72
N GLU A 118 -6.04 7.32 2.92
CA GLU A 118 -6.48 6.35 1.89
C GLU A 118 -7.29 5.19 2.51
N LEU A 119 -6.81 4.65 3.63
CA LEU A 119 -7.56 3.62 4.36
C LEU A 119 -8.91 4.13 4.84
N ALA A 120 -8.98 5.36 5.36
CA ALA A 120 -10.23 5.96 5.82
C ALA A 120 -11.19 6.33 4.68
N GLU A 121 -10.68 6.60 3.47
CA GLU A 121 -11.49 6.85 2.28
C GLU A 121 -12.11 5.56 1.72
N GLU A 122 -11.35 4.46 1.64
CA GLU A 122 -11.83 3.21 1.05
C GLU A 122 -12.52 2.27 2.05
N LEU A 123 -12.07 2.25 3.32
CA LEU A 123 -12.52 1.27 4.31
C LEU A 123 -13.12 1.90 5.57
N GLU A 124 -13.98 1.14 6.20
CA GLU A 124 -14.50 1.37 7.54
C GLU A 124 -14.05 0.21 8.43
N PHE A 125 -13.08 0.45 9.31
CA PHE A 125 -12.59 -0.52 10.29
C PHE A 125 -11.85 0.19 11.42
N GLU A 126 -11.62 -0.52 12.50
CA GLU A 126 -10.84 -0.05 13.65
C GLU A 126 -9.50 -0.80 13.69
N PRO A 127 -8.35 -0.11 13.60
CA PRO A 127 -7.05 -0.76 13.69
C PRO A 127 -6.77 -1.23 15.12
N ALA A 128 -6.23 -2.44 15.28
CA ALA A 128 -5.86 -3.01 16.57
C ALA A 128 -4.53 -2.46 17.13
N GLY A 129 -3.85 -1.60 16.39
CA GLY A 129 -2.57 -1.01 16.78
C GLY A 129 -1.94 -0.18 15.66
N GLU A 130 -0.68 0.17 15.85
CA GLU A 130 0.09 0.91 14.87
C GLU A 130 0.38 0.07 13.62
N PRO A 131 0.50 0.70 12.44
CA PRO A 131 0.92 0.02 11.23
C PRO A 131 2.32 -0.60 11.37
N GLU A 132 2.46 -1.84 10.92
CA GLU A 132 3.76 -2.50 10.75
C GLU A 132 4.28 -2.21 9.34
N GLU A 133 5.44 -1.60 9.23
CA GLU A 133 6.08 -1.38 7.93
C GLU A 133 6.87 -2.63 7.53
N LEU A 134 6.45 -3.26 6.43
CA LEU A 134 6.99 -4.54 5.98
C LEU A 134 8.17 -4.40 5.03
N GLY A 135 8.18 -3.38 4.18
CA GLY A 135 9.20 -3.22 3.15
C GLY A 135 8.75 -2.34 2.00
N LEU A 136 9.39 -2.53 0.87
CA LEU A 136 9.17 -1.78 -0.34
C LEU A 136 8.77 -2.72 -1.49
N ILE A 137 7.88 -2.29 -2.37
CA ILE A 137 7.53 -3.00 -3.60
C ILE A 137 7.76 -2.10 -4.81
N ASN A 138 8.48 -2.63 -5.81
CA ASN A 138 8.74 -1.97 -7.07
C ASN A 138 8.52 -2.94 -8.23
N ASP A 139 7.88 -2.47 -9.30
CA ASP A 139 7.60 -3.27 -10.49
C ASP A 139 7.74 -2.40 -11.75
N ASP A 140 8.93 -2.37 -12.32
CA ASP A 140 9.22 -1.59 -13.53
C ASP A 140 8.80 -2.30 -14.82
N SER A 141 8.12 -3.44 -14.74
CA SER A 141 7.73 -4.23 -15.91
C SER A 141 6.65 -3.58 -16.77
N ASN A 142 6.03 -2.51 -16.27
CA ASN A 142 4.97 -1.79 -16.96
C ASN A 142 5.07 -0.27 -16.72
N PRO A 143 4.45 0.58 -17.58
CA PRO A 143 4.57 2.04 -17.46
C PRO A 143 4.07 2.62 -16.14
N VAL A 144 3.05 2.03 -15.52
CA VAL A 144 2.53 2.49 -14.22
C VAL A 144 3.56 2.20 -13.14
N GLY A 145 4.05 0.97 -13.05
CA GLY A 145 5.06 0.59 -12.08
C GLY A 145 6.39 1.33 -12.26
N ALA A 146 6.75 1.71 -13.50
CA ALA A 146 7.99 2.47 -13.76
C ALA A 146 8.05 3.81 -13.01
N VAL A 147 6.92 4.43 -12.71
CA VAL A 147 6.80 5.73 -12.02
C VAL A 147 6.27 5.62 -10.60
N HIS A 148 5.94 4.42 -10.10
CA HIS A 148 5.43 4.19 -8.76
C HIS A 148 6.36 3.28 -7.95
N VAL A 149 6.34 3.43 -6.63
CA VAL A 149 6.96 2.52 -5.68
C VAL A 149 6.10 2.44 -4.43
N GLY A 150 5.81 1.22 -3.95
CA GLY A 150 4.97 0.99 -2.78
C GLY A 150 5.77 0.89 -1.50
N LEU A 151 5.38 1.65 -0.49
CA LEU A 151 5.78 1.42 0.90
C LEU A 151 4.73 0.48 1.52
N VAL A 152 5.12 -0.77 1.72
CA VAL A 152 4.19 -1.83 2.14
C VAL A 152 4.01 -1.81 3.65
N LEU A 153 2.76 -1.70 4.06
CA LEU A 153 2.31 -1.63 5.45
C LEU A 153 1.39 -2.82 5.76
N ARG A 154 1.30 -3.18 7.02
CA ARG A 154 0.30 -4.10 7.55
C ARG A 154 -0.43 -3.47 8.71
N LEU A 155 -1.75 -3.58 8.70
CA LEU A 155 -2.61 -3.19 9.83
C LEU A 155 -3.49 -4.38 10.22
N GLU A 156 -3.55 -4.66 11.51
CA GLU A 156 -4.50 -5.65 12.05
C GLU A 156 -5.82 -4.93 12.36
N ALA A 157 -6.94 -5.49 11.92
CA ALA A 157 -8.26 -4.99 12.24
C ALA A 157 -8.72 -5.54 13.61
N ALA A 158 -9.24 -4.65 14.47
CA ALA A 158 -9.78 -5.03 15.79
C ALA A 158 -11.15 -5.72 15.71
N GLY A 159 -11.83 -5.66 14.56
CA GLY A 159 -13.18 -6.18 14.40
C GLY A 159 -13.59 -6.33 12.93
N SER A 160 -14.80 -5.86 12.63
CA SER A 160 -15.34 -5.91 11.26
C SER A 160 -14.63 -4.90 10.35
N VAL A 161 -14.52 -5.27 9.08
CA VAL A 161 -14.04 -4.39 8.00
C VAL A 161 -15.17 -4.29 6.96
N ALA A 162 -15.40 -3.09 6.46
CA ALA A 162 -16.34 -2.84 5.39
C ALA A 162 -15.77 -1.86 4.38
N VAL A 163 -16.18 -1.93 3.13
CA VAL A 163 -15.88 -0.93 2.12
C VAL A 163 -16.84 0.24 2.24
N ARG A 164 -16.36 1.47 2.07
CA ARG A 164 -17.18 2.68 2.09
C ARG A 164 -17.94 2.84 0.77
N GLU A 165 -17.24 2.76 -0.35
CA GLU A 165 -17.81 2.95 -1.68
C GLU A 165 -18.31 1.62 -2.28
N ARG A 166 -19.40 1.06 -1.75
CA ARG A 166 -19.95 -0.25 -2.13
C ARG A 166 -20.36 -0.39 -3.60
N GLU A 167 -20.49 0.71 -4.31
CA GLU A 167 -20.79 0.70 -5.74
C GLU A 167 -19.56 0.40 -6.60
N VAL A 168 -18.37 0.83 -6.14
CA VAL A 168 -17.10 0.72 -6.88
C VAL A 168 -16.17 -0.35 -6.32
N LEU A 169 -16.35 -0.73 -5.05
CA LEU A 169 -15.54 -1.72 -4.35
C LEU A 169 -16.41 -2.79 -3.70
N LYS A 170 -15.95 -4.03 -3.73
CA LYS A 170 -16.42 -5.12 -2.87
C LYS A 170 -15.25 -5.60 -2.03
N GLY A 171 -15.52 -5.96 -0.78
CA GLY A 171 -14.51 -6.46 0.12
C GLY A 171 -14.97 -7.73 0.83
N ARG A 172 -14.04 -8.64 1.07
CA ARG A 172 -14.26 -9.85 1.85
C ARG A 172 -12.99 -10.34 2.51
N TRP A 173 -13.15 -11.05 3.61
CA TRP A 173 -12.06 -11.79 4.18
C TRP A 173 -11.71 -13.03 3.34
N ILE A 174 -10.43 -13.31 3.19
CA ILE A 174 -9.91 -14.55 2.61
C ILE A 174 -8.85 -15.12 3.55
N GLU A 175 -8.81 -16.44 3.73
CA GLU A 175 -7.73 -17.08 4.48
C GLU A 175 -6.40 -16.89 3.72
N ARG A 176 -5.35 -16.53 4.44
CA ARG A 176 -4.03 -16.30 3.81
C ARG A 176 -3.50 -17.51 3.06
N GLN A 177 -3.86 -18.71 3.52
CA GLN A 177 -3.50 -19.97 2.84
C GLN A 177 -4.16 -20.12 1.46
N GLU A 178 -5.30 -19.45 1.21
CA GLU A 178 -6.03 -19.52 -0.07
C GLU A 178 -5.44 -18.55 -1.11
N LEU A 179 -4.60 -17.57 -0.71
CA LEU A 179 -4.05 -16.57 -1.62
C LEU A 179 -3.22 -17.18 -2.75
N THR A 180 -2.43 -18.21 -2.44
CA THR A 180 -1.64 -18.92 -3.46
C THR A 180 -2.54 -19.60 -4.49
N GLY A 181 -3.72 -20.08 -4.07
CA GLY A 181 -4.74 -20.64 -4.95
C GLY A 181 -5.30 -19.60 -5.93
N LEU A 182 -5.46 -18.34 -5.51
CA LEU A 182 -5.89 -17.27 -6.44
C LEU A 182 -4.87 -17.07 -7.58
N VAL A 183 -3.57 -17.07 -7.25
CA VAL A 183 -2.52 -16.95 -8.28
C VAL A 183 -2.54 -18.15 -9.22
N SER A 184 -2.63 -19.36 -8.67
CA SER A 184 -2.61 -20.61 -9.45
C SER A 184 -3.85 -20.79 -10.34
N SER A 185 -5.00 -20.26 -9.91
CA SER A 185 -6.23 -20.27 -10.72
C SER A 185 -6.27 -19.19 -11.81
N GLY A 186 -5.25 -18.35 -11.90
CA GLY A 186 -5.22 -17.25 -12.86
C GLY A 186 -6.16 -16.09 -12.52
N ALA A 187 -6.53 -15.92 -11.24
CA ALA A 187 -7.35 -14.81 -10.82
C ALA A 187 -6.73 -13.46 -11.23
N ASN A 188 -7.59 -12.50 -11.57
CA ASN A 188 -7.19 -11.18 -12.09
C ASN A 188 -6.67 -10.27 -10.96
N LEU A 189 -5.54 -10.65 -10.36
CA LEU A 189 -4.87 -9.86 -9.32
C LEU A 189 -4.11 -8.68 -9.94
N GLU A 190 -4.15 -7.53 -9.27
CA GLU A 190 -3.24 -6.42 -9.53
C GLU A 190 -1.77 -6.87 -9.36
N SER A 191 -0.84 -6.23 -10.08
CA SER A 191 0.56 -6.67 -10.11
C SER A 191 1.20 -6.70 -8.72
N TRP A 192 1.04 -5.63 -7.94
CA TRP A 192 1.57 -5.58 -6.58
C TRP A 192 0.94 -6.60 -5.64
N SER A 193 -0.38 -6.79 -5.74
CA SER A 193 -1.06 -7.85 -4.99
C SER A 193 -0.48 -9.22 -5.31
N ARG A 194 -0.27 -9.52 -6.60
CA ARG A 194 0.33 -10.79 -7.04
C ARG A 194 1.74 -10.99 -6.46
N LEU A 195 2.57 -9.94 -6.48
CA LEU A 195 3.93 -9.98 -5.93
C LEU A 195 3.94 -10.13 -4.41
N LEU A 196 2.90 -9.65 -3.72
CA LEU A 196 2.80 -9.73 -2.26
C LEU A 196 2.13 -11.00 -1.74
N VAL A 197 1.49 -11.81 -2.58
CA VAL A 197 0.85 -13.07 -2.15
C VAL A 197 1.80 -13.97 -1.35
N PRO A 198 3.06 -14.23 -1.76
CA PRO A 198 3.97 -15.07 -0.96
C PRO A 198 4.23 -14.52 0.44
N VAL A 199 4.36 -13.20 0.55
CA VAL A 199 4.58 -12.50 1.82
C VAL A 199 3.32 -12.57 2.67
N ALA A 200 2.17 -12.15 2.13
CA ALA A 200 0.90 -12.15 2.83
C ALA A 200 0.51 -13.53 3.34
N SER A 201 0.80 -14.59 2.57
CA SER A 201 0.55 -15.99 2.97
C SER A 201 1.40 -16.45 4.16
N SER A 202 2.60 -15.88 4.33
CA SER A 202 3.57 -16.27 5.38
C SER A 202 3.59 -15.35 6.60
N LEU A 203 2.84 -14.25 6.59
CA LEU A 203 2.80 -13.33 7.74
C LEU A 203 2.35 -14.07 9.00
N PRO A 204 3.03 -13.87 10.16
CA PRO A 204 2.55 -14.42 11.42
C PRO A 204 1.20 -13.79 11.80
N ALA A 205 0.36 -14.52 12.51
CA ALA A 205 -0.80 -13.89 13.15
C ALA A 205 -0.28 -12.93 14.22
N LEU A 206 -0.74 -11.66 14.18
CA LEU A 206 -0.45 -10.74 15.27
C LEU A 206 -1.31 -11.12 16.47
N PRO A 207 -0.74 -11.08 17.70
CA PRO A 207 -1.54 -11.26 18.89
C PRO A 207 -2.59 -10.13 18.94
N LEU A 208 -3.86 -10.50 19.00
CA LEU A 208 -4.94 -9.55 19.27
C LEU A 208 -4.61 -8.84 20.58
N ARG A 209 -4.35 -7.54 20.55
CA ARG A 209 -4.32 -6.76 21.78
C ARG A 209 -5.73 -6.79 22.38
N PRO A 210 -5.88 -7.07 23.69
CA PRO A 210 -7.17 -6.96 24.33
C PRO A 210 -7.70 -5.53 24.11
N ALA A 211 -8.99 -5.43 23.77
CA ALA A 211 -9.66 -4.15 23.67
C ALA A 211 -9.35 -3.32 24.95
N PRO A 212 -9.11 -2.02 24.85
CA PRO A 212 -8.98 -1.18 26.05
C PRO A 212 -10.23 -1.39 26.88
N GLY A 213 -10.03 -1.78 28.13
CA GLY A 213 -11.13 -1.95 29.08
C GLY A 213 -11.93 -0.66 29.18
N PRO A 214 -13.24 -0.74 29.51
CA PRO A 214 -14.05 0.47 29.71
C PRO A 214 -13.40 1.35 30.78
N ILE A 215 -13.27 2.64 30.44
CA ILE A 215 -12.81 3.71 31.36
C ILE A 215 -13.91 3.97 32.38
#